data_3e1b33a0006cd6589c677a2c99dfde23
#
_entry.id   3e1b33a0006cd6589c677a2c99dfde23
#
_cell.length_a   1.000
_cell.length_b   1.000
_cell.length_c   1.000
_cell.angle_alpha   90.00
_cell.angle_beta   90.00
_cell.angle_gamma   90.00
#
_symmetry.space_group_name_H-M   'P 1'
#
loop_
_entity.id
_entity.type
_entity.pdbx_description
1 polymer ?
#
loop_
_entity_poly.entity_id
_entity_poly.type
_entity_poly.pdbx_seq_one_letter_code
_entity_poly.pdbx_strand_id
1 'polypeptide(L)'
;MGVVICCTCKRMENIPGQVIIDNLQDPNMSQYGQGDTKTGTGLNFTQKNVTKIKINKSDFVRMKEDNIFEEYELKEKLGEGAYGSVYKVQQKATNYLRAVKAIKKKCVDSSESYNEIEVLKALDHPNIIKLFDCYQDKSYYYMVEEYCSGGDLFDYIQKEKFFTEKKAGVIFNQILSAVNHLHKKKIVHRDLKPENIVLMESKDKDIFIKLIDFGTSITIKGKNLTQELGTIYYIAPEVFMNNYNEKADIWSCGIILYTMLCGHPPFCGNKENIIKSKILHSKLTFPSKEFKTVSSDAKEYIKSLLSYDPNNRPSAEEALNNEWLLNMIDKGKTKLSDYIITNLVKFRTTLGLQKATVSFLTNQISINEEIKKLKEEFDKIDVNKDGEISKDELIQCLETIYPSQEAKIRAENIFKEIDFNNDGSINFSEFLTVNIQKEKLLNEETLDRAFKMFDLDGNGYITIDELKKAMPLEITTKAGWKKLVSEVDKDGDYQISFREFKEMMEKLIGQ
;
A
#
# COMPACT_ATOMS: atom_id res chain seq x y z
N MET A 1 -38.61 1.92 13.37
CA MET A 1 -38.47 0.47 13.52
C MET A 1 -36.99 0.17 13.35
N GLY A 2 -36.35 -0.18 14.47
CA GLY A 2 -34.90 -0.30 14.51
C GLY A 2 -34.41 -1.52 13.70
N VAL A 3 -33.41 -1.27 12.89
CA VAL A 3 -32.61 -2.32 12.26
C VAL A 3 -31.73 -2.90 13.37
N VAL A 4 -31.99 -4.13 13.76
CA VAL A 4 -31.14 -4.88 14.69
C VAL A 4 -29.87 -5.25 13.93
N ILE A 5 -28.82 -4.54 14.24
CA ILE A 5 -27.44 -4.89 13.83
C ILE A 5 -27.04 -6.10 14.66
N CYS A 6 -26.93 -7.26 14.02
CA CYS A 6 -26.40 -8.46 14.65
C CYS A 6 -24.88 -8.38 14.69
N CYS A 7 -24.34 -7.60 15.62
CA CYS A 7 -22.97 -7.77 16.08
C CYS A 7 -22.95 -8.87 17.12
N THR A 8 -22.54 -10.08 16.75
CA THR A 8 -22.14 -11.09 17.71
C THR A 8 -20.75 -10.76 18.26
N CYS A 9 -20.66 -9.69 19.04
CA CYS A 9 -19.57 -9.47 19.97
C CYS A 9 -20.14 -9.67 21.38
N LYS A 10 -19.91 -10.84 21.98
CA LYS A 10 -20.07 -11.02 23.41
C LYS A 10 -19.09 -10.08 24.13
N ARG A 11 -19.64 -9.11 24.84
CA ARG A 11 -18.89 -8.39 25.89
C ARG A 11 -18.36 -9.42 26.89
N MET A 12 -17.06 -9.50 27.03
CA MET A 12 -16.42 -9.97 28.26
C MET A 12 -15.84 -8.77 28.99
N GLU A 13 -16.28 -8.60 30.22
CA GLU A 13 -15.88 -7.56 31.15
C GLU A 13 -14.48 -7.82 31.69
N ASN A 14 -13.74 -6.71 31.86
CA ASN A 14 -12.66 -6.46 32.81
C ASN A 14 -11.46 -7.43 32.89
N ILE A 15 -10.34 -6.97 32.33
CA ILE A 15 -9.01 -7.31 32.86
C ILE A 15 -8.24 -5.99 33.05
N PRO A 16 -7.72 -5.72 34.28
CA PRO A 16 -6.95 -4.51 34.54
C PRO A 16 -5.57 -4.60 33.91
N GLY A 17 -5.18 -3.54 33.22
CA GLY A 17 -3.84 -3.42 32.69
C GLY A 17 -2.80 -3.11 33.74
N GLN A 18 -1.91 -4.03 33.99
CA GLN A 18 -0.56 -3.78 34.46
C GLN A 18 0.37 -4.79 33.82
N VAL A 19 1.19 -4.30 32.91
CA VAL A 19 2.30 -5.09 32.33
C VAL A 19 3.43 -5.07 33.36
N ILE A 20 3.67 -6.21 33.97
CA ILE A 20 4.85 -6.44 34.82
C ILE A 20 6.05 -6.63 33.89
N ILE A 21 7.02 -5.76 34.05
CA ILE A 21 8.33 -5.88 33.41
C ILE A 21 9.17 -6.77 34.30
N ASP A 22 9.36 -8.00 33.91
CA ASP A 22 10.39 -8.85 34.53
C ASP A 22 11.70 -8.75 33.74
N ASN A 23 12.70 -8.20 34.42
CA ASN A 23 14.09 -8.16 34.02
C ASN A 23 14.67 -9.59 33.99
N LEU A 24 15.23 -10.00 32.87
CA LEU A 24 16.21 -11.07 32.83
C LEU A 24 17.46 -10.58 32.09
N GLN A 25 18.46 -10.25 32.86
CA GLN A 25 19.86 -10.20 32.45
C GLN A 25 20.37 -11.62 32.29
N ASP A 26 21.04 -11.91 31.20
CA ASP A 26 21.86 -13.09 31.05
C ASP A 26 23.26 -12.68 30.55
N PRO A 27 24.31 -13.03 31.33
CA PRO A 27 25.68 -12.66 31.02
C PRO A 27 26.39 -13.87 30.42
N ASN A 28 26.78 -13.80 29.12
CA ASN A 28 27.96 -14.56 28.67
C ASN A 28 28.34 -14.18 27.24
N MET A 29 29.35 -13.33 27.13
CA MET A 29 30.14 -13.19 25.93
C MET A 29 31.61 -13.21 26.27
N SER A 30 32.30 -14.26 25.91
CA SER A 30 33.76 -14.27 25.88
C SER A 30 34.29 -15.04 24.67
N GLN A 31 35.14 -14.35 23.94
CA GLN A 31 36.35 -14.79 23.25
C GLN A 31 36.26 -15.62 21.95
N TYR A 32 36.88 -15.07 20.95
CA TYR A 32 37.97 -15.57 20.05
C TYR A 32 37.97 -14.69 18.79
N GLY A 33 39.10 -14.21 18.19
CA GLY A 33 40.50 -14.51 18.28
C GLY A 33 41.18 -13.82 17.09
N GLN A 34 42.41 -13.41 17.28
CA GLN A 34 43.28 -12.70 16.34
C GLN A 34 43.84 -13.56 15.20
N GLY A 35 44.27 -12.88 14.11
CA GLY A 35 45.23 -13.33 13.10
C GLY A 35 44.65 -13.31 11.68
N ASP A 36 45.15 -12.69 10.66
CA ASP A 36 46.49 -12.55 10.13
C ASP A 36 46.54 -11.48 9.03
N THR A 37 47.60 -10.73 9.06
CA THR A 37 48.06 -9.84 7.99
C THR A 37 48.70 -10.63 6.83
N LYS A 38 48.28 -10.38 5.57
CA LYS A 38 49.15 -10.56 4.39
C LYS A 38 48.94 -9.48 3.34
N THR A 39 50.06 -8.97 2.95
CA THR A 39 50.38 -7.89 2.00
C THR A 39 50.08 -8.23 0.54
N GLY A 40 49.57 -7.27 -0.19
CA GLY A 40 49.99 -6.80 -1.51
C GLY A 40 49.75 -7.71 -2.72
N THR A 41 48.94 -7.22 -3.64
CA THR A 41 49.33 -7.11 -5.06
C THR A 41 48.28 -6.23 -5.79
N GLY A 42 48.78 -5.22 -6.51
CA GLY A 42 47.94 -4.34 -7.31
C GLY A 42 47.20 -5.09 -8.43
N LEU A 43 45.91 -4.89 -8.49
CA LEU A 43 45.09 -5.31 -9.62
C LEU A 43 44.49 -4.06 -10.28
N ASN A 44 44.93 -3.86 -11.53
CA ASN A 44 44.32 -2.94 -12.47
C ASN A 44 42.83 -3.24 -12.61
N PHE A 45 41.96 -2.38 -12.13
CA PHE A 45 40.51 -2.46 -12.34
C PHE A 45 40.15 -1.85 -13.68
N THR A 46 40.04 -2.67 -14.70
CA THR A 46 39.23 -2.38 -15.88
C THR A 46 37.77 -2.20 -15.43
N GLN A 47 37.11 -1.14 -15.94
CA GLN A 47 35.68 -0.89 -15.77
C GLN A 47 34.87 -2.14 -16.10
N LYS A 48 34.48 -2.92 -15.11
CA LYS A 48 33.52 -4.02 -15.25
C LYS A 48 32.30 -3.68 -14.39
N ASN A 49 31.20 -3.48 -15.12
CA ASN A 49 29.80 -3.59 -14.69
C ASN A 49 29.53 -3.10 -13.23
N VAL A 50 29.14 -1.84 -13.13
CA VAL A 50 28.37 -1.36 -11.98
C VAL A 50 27.08 -2.20 -11.97
N THR A 51 26.99 -3.17 -11.09
CA THR A 51 25.73 -3.88 -10.80
C THR A 51 24.72 -2.81 -10.39
N LYS A 52 23.73 -2.54 -11.25
CA LYS A 52 22.64 -1.65 -10.91
C LYS A 52 21.99 -2.18 -9.62
N ILE A 53 21.96 -1.38 -8.58
CA ILE A 53 21.30 -1.72 -7.32
C ILE A 53 19.80 -1.73 -7.64
N LYS A 54 19.16 -2.88 -7.47
CA LYS A 54 17.71 -2.99 -7.49
C LYS A 54 17.16 -2.53 -6.13
N ILE A 55 16.10 -1.75 -6.15
CA ILE A 55 15.44 -1.22 -4.97
C ILE A 55 13.97 -1.57 -5.06
N ASN A 56 13.54 -2.55 -4.26
CA ASN A 56 12.13 -2.91 -4.16
C ASN A 56 11.52 -2.28 -2.90
N LYS A 57 10.26 -1.90 -2.95
CA LYS A 57 9.50 -1.44 -1.77
C LYS A 57 9.50 -2.50 -0.66
N SER A 58 9.37 -3.78 -1.04
CA SER A 58 9.43 -4.92 -0.12
C SER A 58 10.72 -4.97 0.70
N ASP A 59 11.82 -4.41 0.18
CA ASP A 59 13.10 -4.40 0.88
C ASP A 59 13.09 -3.50 2.11
N PHE A 60 12.20 -2.52 2.17
CA PHE A 60 12.07 -1.57 3.29
C PHE A 60 11.22 -2.09 4.44
N VAL A 61 10.53 -3.23 4.26
CA VAL A 61 9.65 -3.81 5.30
C VAL A 61 10.18 -5.16 5.72
N ARG A 62 10.78 -5.24 6.90
CA ARG A 62 11.28 -6.49 7.48
C ARG A 62 10.57 -6.83 8.78
N MET A 63 10.53 -8.13 9.09
CA MET A 63 10.15 -8.59 10.41
C MET A 63 11.30 -8.32 11.39
N LYS A 64 11.07 -7.42 12.34
CA LYS A 64 11.98 -7.06 13.43
C LYS A 64 11.59 -7.86 14.69
N GLU A 65 12.58 -8.28 15.46
CA GLU A 65 12.39 -8.94 16.76
C GLU A 65 12.56 -7.97 17.92
N ASP A 66 12.84 -6.72 17.62
CA ASP A 66 13.00 -5.65 18.58
C ASP A 66 11.65 -5.25 19.17
N ASN A 67 11.66 -4.58 20.31
CA ASN A 67 10.46 -4.08 20.95
C ASN A 67 9.89 -2.88 20.17
N ILE A 68 8.73 -3.04 19.56
CA ILE A 68 8.05 -1.97 18.81
C ILE A 68 7.92 -0.65 19.60
N PHE A 69 7.80 -0.71 20.93
CA PHE A 69 7.66 0.46 21.78
C PHE A 69 8.97 1.23 21.99
N GLU A 70 10.09 0.77 21.48
CA GLU A 70 11.33 1.56 21.38
C GLU A 70 11.23 2.60 20.29
N GLU A 71 10.63 2.26 19.13
CA GLU A 71 10.47 3.17 17.99
C GLU A 71 9.12 3.92 17.97
N TYR A 72 8.07 3.35 18.59
CA TYR A 72 6.71 3.89 18.53
C TYR A 72 6.13 4.14 19.93
N GLU A 73 5.43 5.25 20.07
CA GLU A 73 4.65 5.59 21.28
C GLU A 73 3.18 5.22 21.07
N LEU A 74 2.62 4.43 21.97
CA LEU A 74 1.21 4.05 21.96
C LEU A 74 0.34 5.27 22.33
N LYS A 75 -0.71 5.56 21.54
CA LYS A 75 -1.66 6.66 21.79
C LYS A 75 -3.03 6.12 22.21
N GLU A 76 -3.83 5.65 21.29
CA GLU A 76 -5.19 5.19 21.55
C GLU A 76 -5.54 3.90 20.81
N LYS A 77 -6.49 3.13 21.32
CA LYS A 77 -7.03 1.96 20.65
C LYS A 77 -8.06 2.42 19.61
N LEU A 78 -7.86 2.03 18.35
CA LEU A 78 -8.74 2.37 17.22
C LEU A 78 -9.84 1.33 17.01
N GLY A 79 -9.54 0.05 17.26
CA GLY A 79 -10.49 -1.03 17.04
C GLY A 79 -10.05 -2.36 17.62
N GLU A 80 -10.98 -3.32 17.62
CA GLU A 80 -10.72 -4.71 18.00
C GLU A 80 -11.39 -5.64 16.99
N GLY A 81 -10.63 -6.61 16.48
CA GLY A 81 -11.10 -7.64 15.57
C GLY A 81 -10.94 -9.04 16.16
N ALA A 82 -11.36 -10.06 15.39
CA ALA A 82 -11.31 -11.47 15.80
C ALA A 82 -9.89 -11.95 16.16
N TYR A 83 -8.87 -11.42 15.51
CA TYR A 83 -7.49 -11.87 15.61
C TYR A 83 -6.59 -10.94 16.43
N GLY A 84 -7.08 -9.75 16.80
CA GLY A 84 -6.25 -8.78 17.51
C GLY A 84 -6.87 -7.40 17.67
N SER A 85 -6.02 -6.41 17.94
CA SER A 85 -6.45 -5.02 18.16
C SER A 85 -5.63 -4.07 17.30
N VAL A 86 -6.25 -2.97 16.91
CA VAL A 86 -5.60 -1.88 16.16
C VAL A 86 -5.41 -0.68 17.06
N TYR A 87 -4.23 -0.10 17.05
CA TYR A 87 -3.86 1.05 17.87
C TYR A 87 -3.30 2.17 17.01
N LYS A 88 -3.60 3.41 17.41
CA LYS A 88 -2.90 4.58 16.93
C LYS A 88 -1.58 4.71 17.67
N VAL A 89 -0.51 4.90 16.95
CA VAL A 89 0.83 5.11 17.49
C VAL A 89 1.49 6.31 16.86
N GLN A 90 2.53 6.83 17.50
CA GLN A 90 3.36 7.90 16.96
C GLN A 90 4.80 7.41 16.88
N GLN A 91 5.39 7.50 15.70
CA GLN A 91 6.81 7.21 15.50
C GLN A 91 7.66 8.26 16.21
N LYS A 92 8.52 7.85 17.13
CA LYS A 92 9.28 8.79 18.00
C LYS A 92 10.28 9.65 17.21
N ALA A 93 10.94 9.08 16.21
CA ALA A 93 11.93 9.80 15.41
C ALA A 93 11.32 10.89 14.53
N THR A 94 10.14 10.66 13.95
CA THR A 94 9.53 11.53 12.94
C THR A 94 8.28 12.26 13.40
N ASN A 95 7.71 11.86 14.54
CA ASN A 95 6.38 12.26 15.02
C ASN A 95 5.21 11.87 14.08
N TYR A 96 5.43 11.04 13.06
CA TYR A 96 4.35 10.58 12.20
C TYR A 96 3.37 9.68 12.94
N LEU A 97 2.08 9.90 12.69
CA LEU A 97 1.02 9.01 13.17
C LEU A 97 0.93 7.78 12.29
N ARG A 98 0.81 6.61 12.92
CA ARG A 98 0.66 5.30 12.29
C ARG A 98 -0.48 4.52 12.95
N ALA A 99 -0.94 3.48 12.28
CA ALA A 99 -1.78 2.44 12.87
C ALA A 99 -0.94 1.18 13.10
N VAL A 100 -1.14 0.52 14.23
CA VAL A 100 -0.51 -0.78 14.52
C VAL A 100 -1.59 -1.83 14.68
N LYS A 101 -1.61 -2.80 13.79
CA LYS A 101 -2.43 -4.01 13.89
C LYS A 101 -1.63 -5.06 14.68
N ALA A 102 -2.05 -5.32 15.92
CA ALA A 102 -1.43 -6.32 16.81
C ALA A 102 -2.23 -7.63 16.72
N ILE A 103 -1.63 -8.66 16.14
CA ILE A 103 -2.25 -9.98 15.87
C ILE A 103 -1.72 -11.00 16.86
N LYS A 104 -2.60 -11.66 17.61
CA LYS A 104 -2.22 -12.69 18.59
C LYS A 104 -1.76 -13.97 17.90
N LYS A 105 -0.51 -14.41 18.14
CA LYS A 105 0.05 -15.64 17.57
C LYS A 105 -0.76 -16.91 17.90
N LYS A 106 -1.47 -16.91 19.02
CA LYS A 106 -2.34 -18.04 19.42
C LYS A 106 -3.66 -18.12 18.64
N CYS A 107 -4.08 -17.05 17.98
CA CYS A 107 -5.38 -16.96 17.30
C CYS A 107 -5.28 -17.18 15.78
N VAL A 108 -4.08 -17.18 15.23
CA VAL A 108 -3.84 -17.26 13.78
C VAL A 108 -2.71 -18.25 13.53
N ASP A 109 -2.87 -19.06 12.50
CA ASP A 109 -1.75 -19.87 12.01
C ASP A 109 -0.62 -18.92 11.55
N SER A 110 0.62 -19.26 11.90
CA SER A 110 1.79 -18.45 11.50
C SER A 110 1.86 -18.23 9.99
N SER A 111 1.38 -19.19 9.20
CA SER A 111 1.32 -19.10 7.75
C SER A 111 0.34 -18.02 7.24
N GLU A 112 -0.79 -17.81 7.92
CA GLU A 112 -1.79 -16.80 7.54
C GLU A 112 -1.30 -15.37 7.83
N SER A 113 -0.71 -15.13 9.02
CA SER A 113 -0.14 -13.82 9.34
C SER A 113 1.05 -13.46 8.44
N TYR A 114 1.91 -14.42 8.13
CA TYR A 114 2.98 -14.22 7.16
C TYR A 114 2.44 -13.93 5.76
N ASN A 115 1.36 -14.61 5.35
CA ASN A 115 0.73 -14.36 4.04
C ASN A 115 0.20 -12.93 3.94
N GLU A 116 -0.47 -12.38 4.95
CA GLU A 116 -0.94 -10.99 4.96
C GLU A 116 0.22 -10.00 4.80
N ILE A 117 1.30 -10.19 5.55
CA ILE A 117 2.50 -9.36 5.47
C ILE A 117 3.13 -9.44 4.07
N GLU A 118 3.33 -10.63 3.53
CA GLU A 118 3.94 -10.81 2.20
C GLU A 118 3.04 -10.26 1.08
N VAL A 119 1.73 -10.37 1.20
CA VAL A 119 0.78 -9.74 0.27
C VAL A 119 0.94 -8.23 0.31
N LEU A 120 0.91 -7.60 1.49
CA LEU A 120 1.04 -6.14 1.62
C LEU A 120 2.41 -5.61 1.17
N LYS A 121 3.49 -6.37 1.39
CA LYS A 121 4.83 -6.02 0.89
C LYS A 121 4.89 -6.00 -0.64
N ALA A 122 4.16 -6.90 -1.29
CA ALA A 122 4.13 -6.99 -2.75
C ALA A 122 3.22 -5.94 -3.42
N LEU A 123 2.38 -5.25 -2.65
CA LEU A 123 1.39 -4.29 -3.16
C LEU A 123 1.91 -2.86 -3.04
N ASP A 124 1.83 -2.12 -4.15
CA ASP A 124 2.13 -0.69 -4.20
C ASP A 124 1.07 0.04 -5.03
N HIS A 125 0.03 0.54 -4.36
CA HIS A 125 -1.10 1.18 -5.00
C HIS A 125 -1.66 2.30 -4.11
N PRO A 126 -2.04 3.46 -4.68
CA PRO A 126 -2.53 4.60 -3.90
C PRO A 126 -3.77 4.30 -3.05
N ASN A 127 -4.64 3.39 -3.48
CA ASN A 127 -5.86 3.01 -2.75
C ASN A 127 -5.75 1.70 -1.96
N ILE A 128 -4.55 1.21 -1.70
CA ILE A 128 -4.26 0.09 -0.79
C ILE A 128 -3.48 0.62 0.41
N ILE A 129 -3.75 0.07 1.58
CA ILE A 129 -3.05 0.46 2.81
C ILE A 129 -1.55 0.22 2.69
N LYS A 130 -0.75 1.16 3.17
CA LYS A 130 0.70 1.06 3.12
C LYS A 130 1.22 0.44 4.39
N LEU A 131 2.08 -0.56 4.25
CA LEU A 131 2.80 -1.20 5.34
C LEU A 131 4.18 -0.55 5.46
N PHE A 132 4.55 -0.09 6.66
CA PHE A 132 5.82 0.60 6.94
C PHE A 132 6.84 -0.28 7.64
N ASP A 133 6.41 -0.99 8.69
CA ASP A 133 7.25 -1.84 9.51
C ASP A 133 6.50 -3.10 9.96
N CYS A 134 7.24 -4.14 10.30
CA CYS A 134 6.71 -5.34 10.95
C CYS A 134 7.57 -5.70 12.16
N TYR A 135 6.91 -6.08 13.25
CA TYR A 135 7.57 -6.55 14.46
C TYR A 135 6.95 -7.86 14.94
N GLN A 136 7.69 -8.62 15.70
CA GLN A 136 7.17 -9.77 16.42
C GLN A 136 7.79 -9.91 17.80
N ASP A 137 6.97 -10.36 18.73
CA ASP A 137 7.41 -10.86 20.03
C ASP A 137 6.93 -12.30 20.26
N LYS A 138 7.03 -12.81 21.48
CA LYS A 138 6.58 -14.18 21.83
C LYS A 138 5.07 -14.38 21.62
N SER A 139 4.26 -13.33 21.67
CA SER A 139 2.80 -13.39 21.74
C SER A 139 2.09 -12.76 20.55
N TYR A 140 2.71 -11.80 19.87
CA TYR A 140 2.10 -10.99 18.84
C TYR A 140 2.98 -10.84 17.60
N TYR A 141 2.31 -10.66 16.46
CA TYR A 141 2.82 -9.97 15.28
C TYR A 141 2.27 -8.54 15.29
N TYR A 142 3.09 -7.57 14.92
CA TYR A 142 2.70 -6.17 14.81
C TYR A 142 2.96 -5.69 13.38
N MET A 143 1.94 -5.14 12.74
CA MET A 143 2.01 -4.54 11.42
C MET A 143 1.82 -3.04 11.59
N VAL A 144 2.83 -2.25 11.23
CA VAL A 144 2.76 -0.79 11.27
C VAL A 144 2.29 -0.28 9.93
N GLU A 145 1.09 0.25 9.91
CA GLU A 145 0.37 0.64 8.71
C GLU A 145 0.10 2.15 8.68
N GLU A 146 -0.34 2.62 7.53
CA GLU A 146 -0.79 3.98 7.32
C GLU A 146 -1.99 4.31 8.24
N TYR A 147 -1.95 5.48 8.90
CA TYR A 147 -3.06 5.92 9.74
C TYR A 147 -4.08 6.70 8.92
N CYS A 148 -5.30 6.20 8.89
CA CYS A 148 -6.46 6.80 8.23
C CYS A 148 -7.43 7.36 9.29
N SER A 149 -7.70 8.66 9.27
CA SER A 149 -8.49 9.33 10.31
C SER A 149 -9.98 9.50 9.97
N GLY A 150 -10.37 9.13 8.74
CA GLY A 150 -11.72 9.39 8.22
C GLY A 150 -12.78 8.36 8.61
N GLY A 151 -12.41 7.29 9.32
CA GLY A 151 -13.30 6.17 9.61
C GLY A 151 -13.48 5.23 8.42
N ASP A 152 -14.35 4.23 8.55
CA ASP A 152 -14.63 3.28 7.49
C ASP A 152 -15.83 3.70 6.61
N LEU A 153 -15.93 3.07 5.44
CA LEU A 153 -16.98 3.35 4.47
C LEU A 153 -18.36 2.91 4.97
N PHE A 154 -18.43 1.90 5.85
CA PHE A 154 -19.70 1.45 6.43
C PHE A 154 -20.32 2.56 7.29
N ASP A 155 -19.58 3.11 8.24
CA ASP A 155 -20.01 4.20 9.09
C ASP A 155 -20.36 5.45 8.25
N TYR A 156 -19.59 5.70 7.19
CA TYR A 156 -19.86 6.80 6.29
C TYR A 156 -21.19 6.64 5.53
N ILE A 157 -21.49 5.42 5.02
CA ILE A 157 -22.80 5.11 4.41
C ILE A 157 -23.92 5.27 5.45
N GLN A 158 -23.74 4.76 6.66
CA GLN A 158 -24.75 4.86 7.73
C GLN A 158 -25.09 6.33 8.07
N LYS A 159 -24.07 7.18 8.16
CA LYS A 159 -24.23 8.61 8.44
C LYS A 159 -24.97 9.34 7.34
N GLU A 160 -24.62 9.11 6.08
CA GLU A 160 -25.21 9.77 4.91
C GLU A 160 -26.51 9.11 4.44
N LYS A 161 -26.78 7.87 4.90
CA LYS A 161 -27.87 6.97 4.50
C LYS A 161 -27.69 6.37 3.11
N PHE A 162 -27.34 7.17 2.12
CA PHE A 162 -26.99 6.77 0.74
C PHE A 162 -26.22 7.90 0.07
N PHE A 163 -25.48 7.57 -0.99
CA PHE A 163 -24.72 8.54 -1.76
C PHE A 163 -25.41 8.90 -3.07
N THR A 164 -25.09 10.08 -3.61
CA THR A 164 -25.38 10.41 -5.01
C THR A 164 -24.55 9.51 -5.94
N GLU A 165 -25.00 9.31 -7.18
CA GLU A 165 -24.25 8.53 -8.18
C GLU A 165 -22.83 9.08 -8.39
N LYS A 166 -22.67 10.40 -8.42
CA LYS A 166 -21.35 11.05 -8.55
C LYS A 166 -20.42 10.65 -7.40
N LYS A 167 -20.90 10.75 -6.15
CA LYS A 167 -20.11 10.39 -4.95
C LYS A 167 -19.79 8.89 -4.92
N ALA A 168 -20.80 8.04 -5.18
CA ALA A 168 -20.63 6.61 -5.25
C ALA A 168 -19.63 6.20 -6.35
N GLY A 169 -19.73 6.83 -7.55
CA GLY A 169 -18.83 6.54 -8.66
C GLY A 169 -17.37 6.90 -8.38
N VAL A 170 -17.12 8.04 -7.73
CA VAL A 170 -15.75 8.46 -7.34
C VAL A 170 -15.13 7.46 -6.35
N ILE A 171 -15.89 7.01 -5.33
CA ILE A 171 -15.43 6.01 -4.37
C ILE A 171 -15.25 4.65 -5.07
N PHE A 172 -16.23 4.26 -5.88
CA PHE A 172 -16.23 2.96 -6.54
C PHE A 172 -15.07 2.79 -7.55
N ASN A 173 -14.72 3.86 -8.25
CA ASN A 173 -13.55 3.87 -9.13
C ASN A 173 -12.26 3.55 -8.36
N GLN A 174 -12.08 4.11 -7.17
CA GLN A 174 -10.91 3.86 -6.34
C GLN A 174 -10.90 2.41 -5.81
N ILE A 175 -12.06 1.86 -5.44
CA ILE A 175 -12.20 0.45 -5.02
C ILE A 175 -11.81 -0.47 -6.17
N LEU A 176 -12.37 -0.26 -7.36
CA LEU A 176 -12.07 -1.08 -8.54
C LEU A 176 -10.61 -0.96 -8.98
N SER A 177 -10.00 0.23 -8.87
CA SER A 177 -8.58 0.42 -9.17
C SER A 177 -7.70 -0.44 -8.24
N ALA A 178 -7.99 -0.44 -6.92
CA ALA A 178 -7.30 -1.32 -5.97
C ALA A 178 -7.51 -2.80 -6.30
N VAL A 179 -8.75 -3.20 -6.59
CA VAL A 179 -9.08 -4.60 -6.94
C VAL A 179 -8.42 -5.02 -8.26
N ASN A 180 -8.35 -4.12 -9.25
CA ASN A 180 -7.66 -4.40 -10.51
C ASN A 180 -6.16 -4.65 -10.29
N HIS A 181 -5.51 -3.83 -9.46
CA HIS A 181 -4.12 -4.04 -9.08
C HIS A 181 -3.92 -5.42 -8.40
N LEU A 182 -4.80 -5.82 -7.48
CA LEU A 182 -4.75 -7.15 -6.86
C LEU A 182 -4.86 -8.26 -7.90
N HIS A 183 -5.87 -8.18 -8.78
CA HIS A 183 -6.15 -9.21 -9.77
C HIS A 183 -5.04 -9.34 -10.82
N LYS A 184 -4.40 -8.22 -11.24
CA LYS A 184 -3.21 -8.24 -12.09
C LYS A 184 -2.05 -9.01 -11.43
N LYS A 185 -1.87 -8.87 -10.12
CA LYS A 185 -0.89 -9.63 -9.33
C LYS A 185 -1.38 -11.04 -8.90
N LYS A 186 -2.53 -11.49 -9.44
CA LYS A 186 -3.14 -12.78 -9.13
C LYS A 186 -3.53 -12.96 -7.67
N ILE A 187 -3.81 -11.87 -6.97
CA ILE A 187 -4.26 -11.85 -5.58
C ILE A 187 -5.78 -11.66 -5.56
N VAL A 188 -6.47 -12.46 -4.76
CA VAL A 188 -7.91 -12.34 -4.47
C VAL A 188 -8.08 -11.95 -3.01
N HIS A 189 -8.88 -10.92 -2.76
CA HIS A 189 -9.07 -10.37 -1.42
C HIS A 189 -9.96 -11.24 -0.54
N ARG A 190 -11.10 -11.71 -1.07
CA ARG A 190 -12.08 -12.63 -0.46
C ARG A 190 -12.94 -12.07 0.67
N ASP A 191 -12.67 -10.87 1.19
CA ASP A 191 -13.51 -10.21 2.21
C ASP A 191 -13.67 -8.71 1.91
N LEU A 192 -14.01 -8.38 0.66
CA LEU A 192 -14.34 -7.00 0.28
C LEU A 192 -15.69 -6.60 0.88
N LYS A 193 -15.68 -5.56 1.71
CA LYS A 193 -16.84 -5.00 2.39
C LYS A 193 -16.56 -3.54 2.79
N PRO A 194 -17.59 -2.73 3.05
CA PRO A 194 -17.39 -1.33 3.43
C PRO A 194 -16.54 -1.12 4.68
N GLU A 195 -16.56 -2.06 5.64
CA GLU A 195 -15.75 -2.02 6.86
C GLU A 195 -14.25 -2.17 6.59
N ASN A 196 -13.88 -2.80 5.46
CA ASN A 196 -12.49 -2.98 5.02
C ASN A 196 -12.03 -1.88 4.05
N ILE A 197 -12.79 -0.78 3.94
CA ILE A 197 -12.48 0.39 3.14
C ILE A 197 -12.49 1.61 4.07
N VAL A 198 -11.33 2.22 4.29
CA VAL A 198 -11.20 3.37 5.18
C VAL A 198 -10.96 4.66 4.41
N LEU A 199 -11.41 5.78 4.96
CA LEU A 199 -11.18 7.10 4.42
C LEU A 199 -9.92 7.70 5.05
N MET A 200 -9.08 8.30 4.21
CA MET A 200 -7.84 8.96 4.69
C MET A 200 -8.14 10.10 5.67
N GLU A 201 -9.12 10.93 5.33
CA GLU A 201 -9.56 12.07 6.13
C GLU A 201 -11.08 12.20 6.10
N SER A 202 -11.65 12.83 7.12
CA SER A 202 -13.10 13.06 7.22
C SER A 202 -13.63 14.25 6.40
N LYS A 203 -12.84 14.84 5.50
CA LYS A 203 -13.25 16.03 4.70
C LYS A 203 -13.96 15.63 3.43
N ASP A 204 -15.18 16.16 3.24
CA ASP A 204 -16.10 15.79 2.15
C ASP A 204 -15.65 16.18 0.73
N LYS A 205 -14.67 17.06 0.55
CA LYS A 205 -14.37 17.62 -0.78
C LYS A 205 -13.57 16.70 -1.69
N ASP A 206 -12.65 15.91 -1.12
CA ASP A 206 -11.79 15.03 -1.92
C ASP A 206 -11.70 13.67 -1.21
N ILE A 207 -12.68 12.81 -1.49
CA ILE A 207 -12.77 11.49 -0.87
C ILE A 207 -11.64 10.61 -1.40
N PHE A 208 -10.73 10.23 -0.50
CA PHE A 208 -9.65 9.32 -0.79
C PHE A 208 -9.74 8.10 0.11
N ILE A 209 -9.83 6.91 -0.48
CA ILE A 209 -10.01 5.66 0.27
C ILE A 209 -8.78 4.78 0.25
N LYS A 210 -8.70 3.90 1.24
CA LYS A 210 -7.74 2.81 1.33
C LYS A 210 -8.44 1.50 1.59
N LEU A 211 -8.10 0.49 0.80
CA LEU A 211 -8.48 -0.90 1.07
C LEU A 211 -7.55 -1.46 2.15
N ILE A 212 -8.13 -2.08 3.18
CA ILE A 212 -7.42 -2.64 4.33
C ILE A 212 -7.77 -4.12 4.52
N ASP A 213 -7.07 -4.78 5.44
CA ASP A 213 -7.33 -6.14 5.92
C ASP A 213 -7.18 -7.24 4.85
N PHE A 214 -5.95 -7.66 4.63
CA PHE A 214 -5.54 -8.70 3.69
C PHE A 214 -5.41 -10.09 4.35
N GLY A 215 -5.91 -10.26 5.57
CA GLY A 215 -5.81 -11.51 6.32
C GLY A 215 -6.46 -12.72 5.66
N THR A 216 -7.46 -12.49 4.81
CA THR A 216 -8.11 -13.55 4.01
C THR A 216 -7.57 -13.66 2.59
N SER A 217 -6.69 -12.77 2.15
CA SER A 217 -6.23 -12.70 0.76
C SER A 217 -5.35 -13.90 0.39
N ILE A 218 -5.39 -14.27 -0.89
CA ILE A 218 -4.60 -15.39 -1.41
C ILE A 218 -4.11 -15.13 -2.82
N THR A 219 -2.90 -15.61 -3.13
CA THR A 219 -2.39 -15.64 -4.50
C THR A 219 -2.87 -16.89 -5.22
N ILE A 220 -3.59 -16.71 -6.34
CA ILE A 220 -4.07 -17.83 -7.17
C ILE A 220 -2.88 -18.43 -7.95
N LYS A 221 -2.71 -19.77 -7.82
CA LYS A 221 -1.68 -20.56 -8.51
C LYS A 221 -2.29 -21.47 -9.59
N GLY A 222 -3.19 -20.93 -10.42
CA GLY A 222 -3.78 -21.65 -11.55
C GLY A 222 -4.88 -22.68 -11.19
N LYS A 223 -5.36 -22.73 -9.95
CA LYS A 223 -6.50 -23.57 -9.49
C LYS A 223 -7.57 -22.69 -8.86
N ASN A 224 -8.82 -23.09 -9.01
CA ASN A 224 -9.93 -22.44 -8.33
C ASN A 224 -9.83 -22.60 -6.81
N LEU A 225 -10.37 -21.63 -6.10
CA LEU A 225 -10.43 -21.58 -4.65
C LEU A 225 -11.61 -22.40 -4.14
N THR A 226 -11.47 -22.99 -2.93
CA THR A 226 -12.46 -23.91 -2.36
C THR A 226 -12.91 -23.57 -0.94
N GLN A 227 -12.29 -22.57 -0.30
CA GLN A 227 -12.63 -22.18 1.07
C GLN A 227 -13.80 -21.20 1.08
N GLU A 228 -14.86 -21.50 1.85
CA GLU A 228 -15.97 -20.57 2.11
C GLU A 228 -15.50 -19.55 3.16
N LEU A 229 -15.12 -18.34 2.71
CA LEU A 229 -14.63 -17.24 3.52
C LEU A 229 -15.31 -15.94 3.14
N GLY A 230 -15.31 -14.97 4.04
CA GLY A 230 -15.85 -13.63 3.85
C GLY A 230 -17.09 -13.35 4.69
N THR A 231 -17.57 -12.12 4.60
CA THR A 231 -18.77 -11.64 5.31
C THR A 231 -20.02 -11.94 4.51
N ILE A 232 -20.96 -12.67 5.08
CA ILE A 232 -22.11 -13.33 4.40
C ILE A 232 -22.85 -12.44 3.38
N TYR A 233 -23.02 -11.14 3.64
CA TYR A 233 -23.75 -10.22 2.76
C TYR A 233 -23.03 -9.95 1.43
N TYR A 234 -21.71 -10.16 1.39
CA TYR A 234 -20.82 -9.82 0.26
C TYR A 234 -20.28 -11.05 -0.46
N ILE A 235 -20.57 -12.26 0.06
CA ILE A 235 -20.10 -13.53 -0.52
C ILE A 235 -20.81 -13.81 -1.85
N ALA A 236 -20.02 -14.15 -2.87
CA ALA A 236 -20.53 -14.53 -4.18
C ALA A 236 -21.16 -15.94 -4.16
N PRO A 237 -22.17 -16.22 -5.03
CA PRO A 237 -22.85 -17.53 -5.07
C PRO A 237 -21.90 -18.71 -5.23
N GLU A 238 -20.89 -18.60 -6.08
CA GLU A 238 -19.92 -19.66 -6.37
C GLU A 238 -18.97 -19.97 -5.21
N VAL A 239 -18.79 -19.05 -4.27
CA VAL A 239 -18.02 -19.29 -3.03
C VAL A 239 -18.71 -20.36 -2.18
N PHE A 240 -20.05 -20.33 -2.09
CA PHE A 240 -20.83 -21.37 -1.41
C PHE A 240 -20.79 -22.74 -2.10
N MET A 241 -20.34 -22.77 -3.36
CA MET A 241 -20.13 -23.99 -4.14
C MET A 241 -18.70 -24.51 -4.05
N ASN A 242 -17.82 -23.84 -3.29
CA ASN A 242 -16.40 -24.16 -3.10
C ASN A 242 -15.63 -24.28 -4.43
N ASN A 243 -15.95 -23.42 -5.41
CA ASN A 243 -15.30 -23.40 -6.71
C ASN A 243 -15.37 -21.99 -7.31
N TYR A 244 -14.37 -21.14 -7.00
CA TYR A 244 -14.39 -19.73 -7.38
C TYR A 244 -13.00 -19.19 -7.71
N ASN A 245 -12.97 -18.00 -8.30
CA ASN A 245 -11.78 -17.26 -8.70
C ASN A 245 -11.92 -15.78 -8.28
N GLU A 246 -11.09 -14.90 -8.88
CA GLU A 246 -11.09 -13.45 -8.62
C GLU A 246 -12.41 -12.74 -8.92
N LYS A 247 -13.30 -13.35 -9.74
CA LYS A 247 -14.62 -12.77 -10.03
C LYS A 247 -15.54 -12.70 -8.80
N ALA A 248 -15.21 -13.44 -7.72
CA ALA A 248 -15.90 -13.33 -6.45
C ALA A 248 -15.73 -11.93 -5.83
N ASP A 249 -14.55 -11.30 -5.97
CA ASP A 249 -14.32 -9.93 -5.52
C ASP A 249 -15.17 -8.91 -6.31
N ILE A 250 -15.43 -9.16 -7.59
CA ILE A 250 -16.29 -8.31 -8.43
C ILE A 250 -17.75 -8.33 -7.96
N TRP A 251 -18.24 -9.50 -7.54
CA TRP A 251 -19.55 -9.60 -6.91
C TRP A 251 -19.59 -8.74 -5.63
N SER A 252 -18.61 -8.88 -4.75
CA SER A 252 -18.52 -8.07 -3.52
C SER A 252 -18.51 -6.57 -3.83
N CYS A 253 -17.76 -6.14 -4.86
CA CYS A 253 -17.79 -4.76 -5.36
C CYS A 253 -19.21 -4.34 -5.81
N GLY A 254 -19.92 -5.20 -6.51
CA GLY A 254 -21.33 -4.95 -6.93
C GLY A 254 -22.27 -4.75 -5.73
N ILE A 255 -22.11 -5.57 -4.67
CA ILE A 255 -22.85 -5.40 -3.41
C ILE A 255 -22.53 -4.07 -2.73
N ILE A 256 -21.23 -3.68 -2.71
CA ILE A 256 -20.78 -2.39 -2.14
C ILE A 256 -21.41 -1.22 -2.92
N LEU A 257 -21.35 -1.24 -4.25
CA LEU A 257 -21.96 -0.19 -5.08
C LEU A 257 -23.47 -0.06 -4.84
N TYR A 258 -24.18 -1.20 -4.83
CA TYR A 258 -25.60 -1.22 -4.50
C TYR A 258 -25.86 -0.58 -3.13
N THR A 259 -25.08 -0.97 -2.11
CA THR A 259 -25.22 -0.48 -0.74
C THR A 259 -24.95 1.04 -0.65
N MET A 260 -23.95 1.55 -1.36
CA MET A 260 -23.66 3.00 -1.42
C MET A 260 -24.84 3.81 -1.99
N LEU A 261 -25.57 3.27 -2.96
CA LEU A 261 -26.66 3.97 -3.63
C LEU A 261 -28.02 3.88 -2.90
N CYS A 262 -28.21 2.89 -2.01
CA CYS A 262 -29.50 2.74 -1.32
C CYS A 262 -29.41 2.58 0.20
N GLY A 263 -28.22 2.41 0.75
CA GLY A 263 -27.98 2.33 2.22
C GLY A 263 -28.07 0.93 2.82
N HIS A 264 -28.34 -0.11 2.03
CA HIS A 264 -28.40 -1.51 2.52
C HIS A 264 -28.04 -2.49 1.41
N PRO A 265 -27.54 -3.71 1.73
CA PRO A 265 -27.25 -4.72 0.72
C PRO A 265 -28.52 -5.28 0.08
N PRO A 266 -28.44 -5.81 -1.17
CA PRO A 266 -29.61 -6.34 -1.90
C PRO A 266 -30.20 -7.60 -1.28
N PHE A 267 -29.40 -8.42 -0.65
CA PHE A 267 -29.80 -9.69 -0.06
C PHE A 267 -29.71 -9.62 1.47
N CYS A 268 -30.83 -9.24 2.12
CA CYS A 268 -30.90 -9.08 3.57
C CYS A 268 -31.71 -10.18 4.22
N GLY A 269 -31.38 -10.53 5.46
CA GLY A 269 -32.09 -11.50 6.27
C GLY A 269 -31.75 -11.40 7.75
N ASN A 270 -32.56 -11.99 8.62
CA ASN A 270 -32.32 -12.02 10.06
C ASN A 270 -31.47 -13.21 10.52
N LYS A 271 -31.08 -14.09 9.60
CA LYS A 271 -30.21 -15.24 9.83
C LYS A 271 -29.36 -15.49 8.58
N GLU A 272 -28.16 -15.99 8.77
CA GLU A 272 -27.19 -16.27 7.68
C GLU A 272 -27.76 -17.23 6.62
N ASN A 273 -28.48 -18.30 7.04
CA ASN A 273 -29.07 -19.23 6.10
C ASN A 273 -30.15 -18.60 5.19
N ILE A 274 -30.85 -17.55 5.68
CA ILE A 274 -31.82 -16.81 4.87
C ILE A 274 -31.10 -15.93 3.86
N ILE A 275 -30.02 -15.28 4.28
CA ILE A 275 -29.17 -14.45 3.41
C ILE A 275 -28.56 -15.34 2.31
N LYS A 276 -27.93 -16.45 2.68
CA LYS A 276 -27.39 -17.47 1.76
C LYS A 276 -28.42 -17.94 0.76
N SER A 277 -29.62 -18.30 1.23
CA SER A 277 -30.73 -18.72 0.36
C SER A 277 -31.12 -17.62 -0.63
N LYS A 278 -31.15 -16.35 -0.19
CA LYS A 278 -31.47 -15.23 -1.08
C LYS A 278 -30.37 -15.00 -2.14
N ILE A 279 -29.10 -15.06 -1.77
CA ILE A 279 -27.98 -14.94 -2.70
C ILE A 279 -28.05 -16.04 -3.78
N LEU A 280 -28.39 -17.27 -3.38
CA LEU A 280 -28.43 -18.41 -4.29
C LEU A 280 -29.68 -18.47 -5.18
N HIS A 281 -30.84 -17.95 -4.71
CA HIS A 281 -32.11 -18.22 -5.37
C HIS A 281 -32.99 -17.01 -5.68
N SER A 282 -32.67 -15.81 -5.12
CA SER A 282 -33.48 -14.63 -5.35
C SER A 282 -32.96 -13.80 -6.53
N LYS A 283 -33.89 -13.21 -7.28
CA LYS A 283 -33.53 -12.22 -8.31
C LYS A 283 -33.12 -10.91 -7.66
N LEU A 284 -32.12 -10.26 -8.23
CA LEU A 284 -31.73 -8.89 -7.87
C LEU A 284 -32.91 -7.93 -8.17
N THR A 285 -33.26 -7.13 -7.18
CA THR A 285 -34.35 -6.13 -7.30
C THR A 285 -33.84 -4.73 -6.95
N PHE A 286 -34.49 -3.71 -7.48
CA PHE A 286 -34.22 -2.30 -7.19
C PHE A 286 -35.50 -1.66 -6.67
N PRO A 287 -35.73 -1.64 -5.33
CA PRO A 287 -36.95 -1.11 -4.76
C PRO A 287 -37.18 0.35 -5.17
N SER A 288 -38.40 0.66 -5.65
CA SER A 288 -38.71 1.95 -6.29
C SER A 288 -38.51 3.16 -5.37
N LYS A 289 -38.62 2.97 -4.06
CA LYS A 289 -38.45 4.03 -3.07
C LYS A 289 -36.99 4.44 -2.94
N GLU A 290 -36.10 3.48 -2.78
CA GLU A 290 -34.66 3.67 -2.55
C GLU A 290 -33.94 4.03 -3.86
N PHE A 291 -34.37 3.45 -4.99
CA PHE A 291 -33.76 3.63 -6.31
C PHE A 291 -34.48 4.66 -7.18
N LYS A 292 -35.31 5.55 -6.59
CA LYS A 292 -36.08 6.55 -7.35
C LYS A 292 -35.18 7.53 -8.12
N THR A 293 -34.06 7.91 -7.55
CA THR A 293 -33.11 8.88 -8.11
C THR A 293 -31.94 8.24 -8.82
N VAL A 294 -31.86 6.90 -8.81
CA VAL A 294 -30.75 6.15 -9.43
C VAL A 294 -31.09 5.85 -10.89
N SER A 295 -30.16 6.19 -11.78
CA SER A 295 -30.31 6.02 -13.23
C SER A 295 -30.49 4.57 -13.67
N SER A 296 -31.01 4.37 -14.89
CA SER A 296 -31.05 3.07 -15.55
C SER A 296 -29.65 2.47 -15.72
N ASP A 297 -28.71 3.31 -16.11
CA ASP A 297 -27.34 2.91 -16.43
C ASP A 297 -26.61 2.41 -15.19
N ALA A 298 -26.79 3.05 -14.03
CA ALA A 298 -26.30 2.58 -12.75
C ALA A 298 -26.88 1.19 -12.39
N LYS A 299 -28.20 0.99 -12.61
CA LYS A 299 -28.87 -0.28 -12.35
C LYS A 299 -28.37 -1.39 -13.27
N GLU A 300 -28.18 -1.12 -14.55
CA GLU A 300 -27.62 -2.09 -15.50
C GLU A 300 -26.16 -2.42 -15.16
N TYR A 301 -25.37 -1.44 -14.75
CA TYR A 301 -24.00 -1.67 -14.30
C TYR A 301 -23.97 -2.59 -13.06
N ILE A 302 -24.79 -2.32 -12.04
CA ILE A 302 -24.93 -3.18 -10.86
C ILE A 302 -25.34 -4.61 -11.27
N LYS A 303 -26.27 -4.77 -12.22
CA LYS A 303 -26.68 -6.10 -12.72
C LYS A 303 -25.53 -6.85 -13.36
N SER A 304 -24.67 -6.18 -14.11
CA SER A 304 -23.48 -6.82 -14.73
C SER A 304 -22.51 -7.33 -13.68
N LEU A 305 -22.23 -6.52 -12.64
CA LEU A 305 -21.35 -6.90 -11.52
C LEU A 305 -21.94 -8.05 -10.70
N LEU A 306 -23.26 -8.09 -10.53
CA LEU A 306 -24.00 -9.10 -9.77
C LEU A 306 -24.61 -10.19 -10.68
N SER A 307 -23.98 -10.48 -11.83
CA SER A 307 -24.33 -11.65 -12.63
C SER A 307 -24.09 -12.93 -11.82
N TYR A 308 -25.08 -13.83 -11.79
CA TYR A 308 -24.98 -15.08 -11.03
C TYR A 308 -23.83 -15.97 -11.55
N ASP A 309 -23.70 -16.08 -12.88
CA ASP A 309 -22.58 -16.76 -13.51
C ASP A 309 -21.34 -15.87 -13.49
N PRO A 310 -20.24 -16.27 -12.82
CA PRO A 310 -19.01 -15.48 -12.75
C PRO A 310 -18.38 -15.22 -14.14
N ASN A 311 -18.62 -16.07 -15.13
CA ASN A 311 -18.11 -15.87 -16.49
C ASN A 311 -18.76 -14.66 -17.20
N ASN A 312 -20.00 -14.32 -16.83
CA ASN A 312 -20.72 -13.16 -17.35
C ASN A 312 -20.42 -11.87 -16.58
N ARG A 313 -19.67 -11.94 -15.47
CA ARG A 313 -19.22 -10.74 -14.77
C ARG A 313 -18.02 -10.13 -15.47
N PRO A 314 -17.93 -8.78 -15.54
CA PRO A 314 -16.74 -8.13 -16.03
C PRO A 314 -15.53 -8.46 -15.15
N SER A 315 -14.32 -8.39 -15.70
CA SER A 315 -13.09 -8.24 -14.92
C SER A 315 -13.06 -6.88 -14.22
N ALA A 316 -12.13 -6.67 -13.28
CA ALA A 316 -11.96 -5.36 -12.65
C ALA A 316 -11.62 -4.27 -13.70
N GLU A 317 -10.78 -4.61 -14.67
CA GLU A 317 -10.40 -3.72 -15.79
C GLU A 317 -11.59 -3.38 -16.69
N GLU A 318 -12.41 -4.37 -17.06
CA GLU A 318 -13.64 -4.13 -17.84
C GLU A 318 -14.66 -3.30 -17.05
N ALA A 319 -14.77 -3.55 -15.72
CA ALA A 319 -15.64 -2.78 -14.84
C ALA A 319 -15.22 -1.31 -14.74
N LEU A 320 -13.94 -1.01 -14.67
CA LEU A 320 -13.40 0.37 -14.70
C LEU A 320 -13.73 1.11 -16.00
N ASN A 321 -13.86 0.40 -17.13
CA ASN A 321 -14.16 0.97 -18.43
C ASN A 321 -15.68 1.08 -18.70
N ASN A 322 -16.54 0.84 -17.71
CA ASN A 322 -18.00 0.99 -17.87
C ASN A 322 -18.39 2.46 -18.08
N GLU A 323 -19.26 2.73 -19.06
CA GLU A 323 -19.68 4.10 -19.45
C GLU A 323 -20.30 4.87 -18.27
N TRP A 324 -21.15 4.22 -17.44
CA TRP A 324 -21.71 4.89 -16.27
C TRP A 324 -20.60 5.35 -15.32
N LEU A 325 -19.64 4.49 -15.00
CA LEU A 325 -18.54 4.83 -14.11
C LEU A 325 -17.67 5.97 -14.69
N LEU A 326 -17.32 5.89 -15.97
CA LEU A 326 -16.54 6.92 -16.67
C LEU A 326 -17.25 8.28 -16.69
N ASN A 327 -18.59 8.31 -16.68
CA ASN A 327 -19.36 9.56 -16.61
C ASN A 327 -19.43 10.12 -15.18
N MET A 328 -19.18 9.30 -14.15
CA MET A 328 -19.15 9.74 -12.75
C MET A 328 -17.79 10.31 -12.35
N ILE A 329 -16.73 9.95 -13.06
CA ILE A 329 -15.38 10.47 -12.80
C ILE A 329 -15.22 11.77 -13.60
N ASP A 330 -14.69 12.83 -12.98
CA ASP A 330 -14.29 14.00 -13.75
C ASP A 330 -13.14 13.57 -14.68
N LYS A 331 -13.39 13.62 -15.98
CA LYS A 331 -12.33 13.54 -16.99
C LYS A 331 -11.53 14.84 -16.85
N GLY A 332 -10.70 14.94 -15.80
CA GLY A 332 -9.76 16.04 -15.60
C GLY A 332 -8.95 16.27 -16.88
N LYS A 333 -8.35 17.43 -17.01
CA LYS A 333 -7.50 17.77 -18.16
C LYS A 333 -6.60 16.59 -18.48
N THR A 334 -6.77 15.98 -19.65
CA THR A 334 -6.02 14.81 -20.11
C THR A 334 -4.52 15.09 -20.25
N LYS A 335 -4.12 16.36 -20.19
CA LYS A 335 -2.73 16.78 -20.30
C LYS A 335 -2.04 16.74 -18.95
N LEU A 336 -0.88 16.08 -18.87
CA LEU A 336 0.02 16.15 -17.72
C LEU A 336 0.44 17.59 -17.46
N SER A 337 0.70 17.92 -16.20
CA SER A 337 1.29 19.20 -15.88
C SER A 337 2.74 19.27 -16.39
N ASP A 338 3.15 20.46 -16.85
CA ASP A 338 4.51 20.67 -17.35
C ASP A 338 5.58 20.37 -16.26
N TYR A 339 5.21 20.52 -15.00
CA TYR A 339 6.03 20.16 -13.84
C TYR A 339 6.34 18.65 -13.82
N ILE A 340 5.33 17.79 -13.94
CA ILE A 340 5.51 16.33 -13.95
C ILE A 340 6.38 15.89 -15.12
N ILE A 341 6.11 16.41 -16.32
CA ILE A 341 6.89 16.08 -17.52
C ILE A 341 8.36 16.48 -17.31
N THR A 342 8.58 17.67 -16.77
CA THR A 342 9.93 18.17 -16.50
C THR A 342 10.67 17.28 -15.51
N ASN A 343 10.01 16.86 -14.43
CA ASN A 343 10.60 15.99 -13.42
C ASN A 343 10.94 14.60 -14.00
N LEU A 344 9.99 13.97 -14.70
CA LEU A 344 10.22 12.66 -15.33
C LEU A 344 11.38 12.70 -16.31
N VAL A 345 11.48 13.76 -17.14
CA VAL A 345 12.52 13.88 -18.17
C VAL A 345 13.88 14.26 -17.58
N LYS A 346 13.90 15.09 -16.53
CA LYS A 346 15.15 15.63 -15.94
C LYS A 346 15.69 14.78 -14.79
N PHE A 347 14.90 13.89 -14.22
CA PHE A 347 15.33 13.11 -13.07
C PHE A 347 16.58 12.30 -13.39
N ARG A 348 17.62 12.51 -12.60
CA ARG A 348 18.86 11.72 -12.62
C ARG A 348 19.33 11.53 -11.19
N THR A 349 19.82 10.34 -10.89
CA THR A 349 20.54 10.04 -9.66
C THR A 349 21.94 9.55 -10.02
N THR A 350 22.94 10.18 -9.47
CA THR A 350 24.35 9.84 -9.74
C THR A 350 24.89 8.81 -8.75
N LEU A 351 24.27 8.70 -7.57
CA LEU A 351 24.71 7.87 -6.46
C LEU A 351 23.68 6.82 -6.10
N GLY A 352 24.12 5.57 -5.91
CA GLY A 352 23.23 4.46 -5.53
C GLY A 352 22.58 4.67 -4.15
N LEU A 353 23.35 5.18 -3.17
CA LEU A 353 22.83 5.47 -1.83
C LEU A 353 21.79 6.60 -1.85
N GLN A 354 22.01 7.64 -2.63
CA GLN A 354 21.07 8.74 -2.82
C GLN A 354 19.71 8.25 -3.35
N LYS A 355 19.75 7.40 -4.38
CA LYS A 355 18.56 6.76 -4.96
C LYS A 355 17.79 5.95 -3.92
N ALA A 356 18.49 5.09 -3.17
CA ALA A 356 17.88 4.26 -2.14
C ALA A 356 17.30 5.11 -1.00
N THR A 357 18.02 6.16 -0.56
CA THR A 357 17.55 7.06 0.49
C THR A 357 16.29 7.80 0.09
N VAL A 358 16.23 8.38 -1.11
CA VAL A 358 15.01 9.09 -1.58
C VAL A 358 13.84 8.14 -1.70
N SER A 359 14.04 6.95 -2.26
CA SER A 359 13.01 5.93 -2.35
C SER A 359 12.51 5.51 -0.96
N PHE A 360 13.42 5.27 0.00
CA PHE A 360 13.04 4.97 1.38
C PHE A 360 12.23 6.10 2.01
N LEU A 361 12.71 7.35 1.94
CA LEU A 361 12.02 8.51 2.50
C LEU A 361 10.63 8.70 1.90
N THR A 362 10.50 8.59 0.58
CA THR A 362 9.21 8.67 -0.11
C THR A 362 8.28 7.56 0.38
N ASN A 363 8.82 6.38 0.66
CA ASN A 363 8.05 5.29 1.24
C ASN A 363 7.60 5.53 2.68
N GLN A 364 8.29 6.34 3.45
CA GLN A 364 7.92 6.69 4.84
C GLN A 364 6.91 7.84 4.95
N ILE A 365 6.61 8.54 3.86
CA ILE A 365 5.68 9.68 3.88
C ILE A 365 4.24 9.17 3.83
N SER A 366 3.39 9.73 4.70
CA SER A 366 1.95 9.53 4.65
C SER A 366 1.30 10.42 3.60
N ILE A 367 0.16 9.99 3.06
CA ILE A 367 -0.59 10.75 2.07
C ILE A 367 -1.01 12.11 2.64
N ASN A 368 -0.75 13.15 1.86
CA ASN A 368 -1.14 14.53 2.09
C ASN A 368 -1.72 15.12 0.78
N GLU A 369 -2.11 16.38 0.80
CA GLU A 369 -2.68 17.08 -0.37
C GLU A 369 -1.76 17.04 -1.61
N GLU A 370 -0.44 17.03 -1.43
CA GLU A 370 0.52 16.94 -2.52
C GLU A 370 0.48 15.57 -3.19
N ILE A 371 0.45 14.50 -2.38
CA ILE A 371 0.40 13.13 -2.88
C ILE A 371 -0.94 12.84 -3.57
N LYS A 372 -2.05 13.43 -3.09
CA LYS A 372 -3.35 13.37 -3.78
C LYS A 372 -3.27 13.95 -5.19
N LYS A 373 -2.65 15.13 -5.33
CA LYS A 373 -2.43 15.77 -6.66
C LYS A 373 -1.51 14.93 -7.56
N LEU A 374 -0.46 14.34 -6.98
CA LEU A 374 0.43 13.45 -7.72
C LEU A 374 -0.28 12.16 -8.16
N LYS A 375 -1.23 11.67 -7.35
CA LYS A 375 -2.10 10.56 -7.78
C LYS A 375 -2.96 10.92 -8.97
N GLU A 376 -3.55 12.11 -8.99
CA GLU A 376 -4.34 12.58 -10.15
C GLU A 376 -3.48 12.64 -11.42
N GLU A 377 -2.22 13.06 -11.30
CA GLU A 377 -1.27 13.07 -12.43
C GLU A 377 -0.87 11.64 -12.84
N PHE A 378 -0.63 10.76 -11.88
CA PHE A 378 -0.36 9.34 -12.12
C PHE A 378 -1.50 8.68 -12.89
N ASP A 379 -2.75 8.92 -12.43
CA ASP A 379 -3.97 8.39 -13.03
C ASP A 379 -4.21 8.85 -14.49
N LYS A 380 -3.56 9.92 -14.94
CA LYS A 380 -3.62 10.34 -16.34
C LYS A 380 -2.73 9.50 -17.25
N ILE A 381 -1.66 8.92 -16.70
CA ILE A 381 -0.73 8.06 -17.43
C ILE A 381 -1.18 6.61 -17.34
N ASP A 382 -1.53 6.15 -16.13
CA ASP A 382 -2.10 4.82 -15.85
C ASP A 382 -3.54 4.75 -16.40
N VAL A 383 -3.65 4.41 -17.68
CA VAL A 383 -4.94 4.39 -18.40
C VAL A 383 -5.78 3.19 -18.01
N ASN A 384 -5.15 2.03 -17.83
CA ASN A 384 -5.82 0.77 -17.49
C ASN A 384 -6.12 0.63 -15.97
N LYS A 385 -5.68 1.61 -15.15
CA LYS A 385 -5.90 1.68 -13.70
C LYS A 385 -5.43 0.44 -12.94
N ASP A 386 -4.33 -0.17 -13.39
CA ASP A 386 -3.72 -1.29 -12.68
C ASP A 386 -2.71 -0.88 -11.60
N GLY A 387 -2.47 0.43 -11.44
CA GLY A 387 -1.58 1.01 -10.42
C GLY A 387 -0.11 0.99 -10.81
N GLU A 388 0.19 0.69 -12.06
CA GLU A 388 1.53 0.71 -12.63
C GLU A 388 1.50 1.43 -13.97
N ILE A 389 2.52 2.21 -14.29
CA ILE A 389 2.65 2.84 -15.60
C ILE A 389 3.52 1.93 -16.48
N SER A 390 2.92 1.36 -17.51
CA SER A 390 3.63 0.61 -18.54
C SER A 390 4.38 1.55 -19.48
N LYS A 391 5.36 1.00 -20.21
CA LYS A 391 6.11 1.75 -21.21
C LYS A 391 5.20 2.29 -22.32
N ASP A 392 4.20 1.52 -22.73
CA ASP A 392 3.27 1.92 -23.79
C ASP A 392 2.35 3.07 -23.35
N GLU A 393 1.85 3.05 -22.11
CA GLU A 393 1.06 4.15 -21.54
C GLU A 393 1.88 5.43 -21.45
N LEU A 394 3.12 5.35 -21.01
CA LEU A 394 4.01 6.52 -20.95
C LEU A 394 4.30 7.06 -22.38
N ILE A 395 4.53 6.20 -23.35
CA ILE A 395 4.73 6.61 -24.76
C ILE A 395 3.48 7.33 -25.26
N GLN A 396 2.27 6.75 -25.11
CA GLN A 396 1.02 7.36 -25.53
C GLN A 396 0.81 8.74 -24.88
N CYS A 397 1.11 8.85 -23.60
CA CYS A 397 1.03 10.13 -22.88
C CYS A 397 2.02 11.15 -23.46
N LEU A 398 3.28 10.77 -23.70
CA LEU A 398 4.29 11.68 -24.24
C LEU A 398 4.04 12.05 -25.72
N GLU A 399 3.37 11.21 -26.50
CA GLU A 399 2.95 11.51 -27.90
C GLU A 399 1.95 12.66 -27.99
N THR A 400 1.27 13.00 -26.88
CA THR A 400 0.42 14.21 -26.82
C THR A 400 1.24 15.52 -26.84
N ILE A 401 2.57 15.42 -26.64
CA ILE A 401 3.47 16.58 -26.44
C ILE A 401 4.63 16.57 -27.43
N TYR A 402 5.15 15.38 -27.74
CA TYR A 402 6.33 15.18 -28.59
C TYR A 402 6.00 14.34 -29.82
N PRO A 403 6.76 14.48 -30.92
CA PRO A 403 6.67 13.56 -32.05
C PRO A 403 6.92 12.11 -31.62
N SER A 404 6.23 11.14 -32.25
CA SER A 404 6.22 9.72 -31.83
C SER A 404 7.64 9.11 -31.60
N GLN A 405 8.57 9.40 -32.51
CA GLN A 405 9.95 8.90 -32.35
C GLN A 405 10.66 9.51 -31.13
N GLU A 406 10.44 10.79 -30.86
CA GLU A 406 11.00 11.46 -29.70
C GLU A 406 10.34 10.97 -28.41
N ALA A 407 9.03 10.76 -28.39
CA ALA A 407 8.27 10.21 -27.26
C ALA A 407 8.81 8.84 -26.85
N LYS A 408 9.09 7.94 -27.80
CA LYS A 408 9.69 6.63 -27.55
C LYS A 408 11.07 6.74 -26.90
N ILE A 409 11.95 7.56 -27.44
CA ILE A 409 13.31 7.75 -26.90
C ILE A 409 13.25 8.32 -25.46
N ARG A 410 12.35 9.29 -25.23
CA ARG A 410 12.17 9.87 -23.91
C ARG A 410 11.60 8.86 -22.91
N ALA A 411 10.61 8.07 -23.29
CA ALA A 411 10.06 7.01 -22.45
C ALA A 411 11.14 5.98 -22.07
N GLU A 412 11.97 5.55 -23.01
CA GLU A 412 13.08 4.63 -22.72
C GLU A 412 14.09 5.20 -21.71
N ASN A 413 14.42 6.48 -21.85
CA ASN A 413 15.31 7.15 -20.91
C ASN A 413 14.68 7.30 -19.52
N ILE A 414 13.38 7.63 -19.46
CA ILE A 414 12.63 7.74 -18.19
C ILE A 414 12.63 6.40 -17.47
N PHE A 415 12.23 5.31 -18.14
CA PHE A 415 12.23 3.98 -17.55
C PHE A 415 13.61 3.56 -17.03
N LYS A 416 14.67 3.82 -17.79
CA LYS A 416 16.05 3.52 -17.37
C LYS A 416 16.45 4.17 -16.05
N GLU A 417 15.91 5.36 -15.76
CA GLU A 417 16.27 6.14 -14.57
C GLU A 417 15.30 5.90 -13.39
N ILE A 418 14.02 5.65 -13.67
CA ILE A 418 12.93 5.69 -12.69
C ILE A 418 12.44 4.30 -12.29
N ASP A 419 12.46 3.32 -13.17
CA ASP A 419 12.19 1.92 -12.85
C ASP A 419 13.33 1.40 -11.94
N PHE A 420 13.14 1.52 -10.63
CA PHE A 420 14.17 1.25 -9.63
C PHE A 420 14.35 -0.23 -9.36
N ASN A 421 13.27 -1.00 -9.49
CA ASN A 421 13.26 -2.43 -9.28
C ASN A 421 13.51 -3.23 -10.57
N ASN A 422 13.55 -2.55 -11.75
CA ASN A 422 13.73 -3.11 -13.09
C ASN A 422 12.70 -4.22 -13.41
N ASP A 423 11.42 -4.00 -13.02
CA ASP A 423 10.32 -4.92 -13.35
C ASP A 423 9.64 -4.59 -14.69
N GLY A 424 9.99 -3.46 -15.30
CA GLY A 424 9.49 -3.01 -16.60
C GLY A 424 8.24 -2.15 -16.50
N SER A 425 7.83 -1.74 -15.28
CA SER A 425 6.77 -0.78 -15.01
C SER A 425 7.27 0.32 -14.07
N ILE A 426 6.53 1.42 -13.97
CA ILE A 426 6.76 2.47 -12.96
C ILE A 426 5.58 2.43 -12.00
N ASN A 427 5.82 1.96 -10.78
CA ASN A 427 4.82 1.92 -9.74
C ASN A 427 4.60 3.29 -9.09
N PHE A 428 3.56 3.40 -8.23
CA PHE A 428 3.21 4.68 -7.62
C PHE A 428 4.31 5.25 -6.72
N SER A 429 5.03 4.41 -5.97
CA SER A 429 6.14 4.86 -5.12
C SER A 429 7.34 5.39 -5.92
N GLU A 430 7.65 4.77 -7.07
CA GLU A 430 8.68 5.25 -7.99
C GLU A 430 8.29 6.58 -8.63
N PHE A 431 7.03 6.69 -9.07
CA PHE A 431 6.50 7.95 -9.59
C PHE A 431 6.54 9.08 -8.55
N LEU A 432 6.15 8.79 -7.30
CA LEU A 432 6.25 9.75 -6.20
C LEU A 432 7.68 10.20 -5.95
N THR A 433 8.63 9.26 -5.93
CA THR A 433 10.05 9.53 -5.66
C THR A 433 10.63 10.60 -6.59
N VAL A 434 10.14 10.66 -7.81
CA VAL A 434 10.58 11.61 -8.84
C VAL A 434 9.85 12.94 -8.76
N ASN A 435 8.57 12.91 -8.41
CA ASN A 435 7.67 14.04 -8.56
C ASN A 435 7.35 14.79 -7.27
N ILE A 436 7.71 14.23 -6.11
CA ILE A 436 7.54 14.95 -4.84
C ILE A 436 8.45 16.18 -4.80
N GLN A 437 7.96 17.27 -4.24
CA GLN A 437 8.74 18.51 -4.14
C GLN A 437 10.00 18.29 -3.29
N LYS A 438 11.13 18.26 -3.96
CA LYS A 438 12.44 17.98 -3.34
C LYS A 438 12.76 18.96 -2.20
N GLU A 439 12.38 20.22 -2.35
CA GLU A 439 12.56 21.27 -1.34
C GLU A 439 11.85 20.96 -0.02
N LYS A 440 10.72 20.28 -0.08
CA LYS A 440 9.97 19.86 1.13
C LYS A 440 10.56 18.61 1.78
N LEU A 441 11.08 17.69 0.96
CA LEU A 441 11.77 16.49 1.44
C LEU A 441 13.15 16.81 2.02
N LEU A 442 13.81 17.83 1.46
CA LEU A 442 15.21 18.11 1.71
C LEU A 442 15.42 19.35 2.59
N ASN A 443 14.36 19.83 3.29
CA ASN A 443 14.55 20.82 4.33
C ASN A 443 15.30 20.21 5.55
N GLU A 444 15.94 21.03 6.33
CA GLU A 444 16.83 20.60 7.41
C GLU A 444 16.12 19.73 8.45
N GLU A 445 14.86 20.04 8.79
CA GLU A 445 14.06 19.28 9.74
C GLU A 445 13.72 17.88 9.21
N THR A 446 13.38 17.76 7.93
CA THR A 446 13.07 16.48 7.28
C THR A 446 14.35 15.64 7.11
N LEU A 447 15.46 16.27 6.75
CA LEU A 447 16.76 15.60 6.65
C LEU A 447 17.26 15.10 8.01
N ASP A 448 17.08 15.87 9.08
CA ASP A 448 17.41 15.46 10.45
C ASP A 448 16.54 14.25 10.88
N ARG A 449 15.23 14.30 10.61
CA ARG A 449 14.34 13.17 10.86
C ARG A 449 14.74 11.93 10.05
N ALA A 450 15.07 12.13 8.78
CA ALA A 450 15.55 11.08 7.89
C ALA A 450 16.85 10.46 8.39
N PHE A 451 17.80 11.28 8.81
CA PHE A 451 19.06 10.82 9.36
C PHE A 451 18.84 9.94 10.60
N LYS A 452 17.98 10.39 11.53
CA LYS A 452 17.61 9.62 12.74
C LYS A 452 16.90 8.29 12.48
N MET A 453 16.32 8.09 11.29
CA MET A 453 15.77 6.79 10.90
C MET A 453 16.86 5.79 10.51
N PHE A 454 18.04 6.29 10.14
CA PHE A 454 19.20 5.47 9.81
C PHE A 454 20.18 5.33 10.96
N ASP A 455 20.39 6.40 11.73
CA ASP A 455 21.19 6.44 12.96
C ASP A 455 20.39 5.80 14.11
N LEU A 456 20.41 4.47 14.18
CA LEU A 456 19.55 3.70 15.07
C LEU A 456 20.00 3.76 16.53
N ASP A 457 21.29 3.95 16.79
CA ASP A 457 21.84 4.06 18.15
C ASP A 457 21.96 5.52 18.62
N GLY A 458 21.68 6.49 17.76
CA GLY A 458 21.68 7.92 18.06
C GLY A 458 23.08 8.51 18.31
N ASN A 459 24.13 7.89 17.76
CA ASN A 459 25.51 8.31 17.98
C ASN A 459 25.96 9.47 17.07
N GLY A 460 25.11 9.89 16.11
CA GLY A 460 25.38 10.98 15.16
C GLY A 460 26.09 10.55 13.89
N TYR A 461 26.25 9.24 13.67
CA TYR A 461 26.85 8.65 12.48
C TYR A 461 26.00 7.48 11.99
N ILE A 462 25.84 7.34 10.68
CA ILE A 462 25.20 6.18 10.08
C ILE A 462 26.27 5.17 9.67
N THR A 463 26.24 4.00 10.27
CA THR A 463 27.17 2.90 9.97
C THR A 463 26.63 1.99 8.85
N ILE A 464 27.51 1.19 8.25
CA ILE A 464 27.09 0.16 7.26
C ILE A 464 26.08 -0.82 7.86
N ASP A 465 26.20 -1.15 9.14
CA ASP A 465 25.33 -2.13 9.78
C ASP A 465 23.93 -1.53 10.07
N GLU A 466 23.86 -0.24 10.36
CA GLU A 466 22.60 0.49 10.45
C GLU A 466 21.93 0.65 9.09
N LEU A 467 22.68 0.99 8.04
CA LEU A 467 22.14 1.02 6.67
C LEU A 467 21.57 -0.33 6.26
N LYS A 468 22.21 -1.43 6.60
CA LYS A 468 21.68 -2.79 6.33
C LYS A 468 20.40 -3.09 7.09
N LYS A 469 20.27 -2.56 8.31
CA LYS A 469 19.05 -2.71 9.11
C LYS A 469 17.91 -1.85 8.56
N ALA A 470 18.18 -0.59 8.21
CA ALA A 470 17.18 0.36 7.73
C ALA A 470 16.80 0.14 6.26
N MET A 471 17.79 -0.19 5.41
CA MET A 471 17.60 -0.39 3.97
C MET A 471 18.21 -1.74 3.54
N PRO A 472 17.47 -2.82 3.61
CA PRO A 472 17.95 -4.15 3.20
C PRO A 472 18.01 -4.30 1.67
N LEU A 473 18.90 -3.55 1.05
CA LEU A 473 19.17 -3.67 -0.38
C LEU A 473 19.75 -5.04 -0.72
N GLU A 474 19.49 -5.56 -1.91
CA GLU A 474 20.07 -6.83 -2.41
C GLU A 474 21.61 -6.73 -2.63
N ILE A 475 22.32 -6.17 -1.67
CA ILE A 475 23.78 -6.07 -1.66
C ILE A 475 24.33 -7.23 -0.82
N THR A 476 24.73 -8.29 -1.48
CA THR A 476 25.16 -9.53 -0.84
C THR A 476 26.57 -9.49 -0.25
N THR A 477 27.40 -8.50 -0.61
CA THR A 477 28.80 -8.46 -0.21
C THR A 477 29.15 -7.24 0.65
N LYS A 478 30.03 -7.43 1.64
CA LYS A 478 30.60 -6.34 2.46
C LYS A 478 31.30 -5.28 1.59
N ALA A 479 31.93 -5.70 0.49
CA ALA A 479 32.59 -4.81 -0.45
C ALA A 479 31.58 -3.91 -1.20
N GLY A 480 30.41 -4.43 -1.54
CA GLY A 480 29.32 -3.63 -2.17
C GLY A 480 28.82 -2.53 -1.24
N TRP A 481 28.59 -2.84 0.03
CA TRP A 481 28.20 -1.85 1.03
C TRP A 481 29.27 -0.79 1.28
N LYS A 482 30.54 -1.20 1.41
CA LYS A 482 31.65 -0.25 1.53
C LYS A 482 31.74 0.67 0.32
N LYS A 483 31.53 0.16 -0.88
CA LYS A 483 31.51 0.97 -2.10
C LYS A 483 30.36 1.98 -2.06
N LEU A 484 29.17 1.55 -1.65
CA LEU A 484 28.00 2.42 -1.55
C LEU A 484 28.25 3.59 -0.56
N VAL A 485 28.77 3.28 0.63
CA VAL A 485 29.12 4.30 1.64
C VAL A 485 30.22 5.21 1.13
N SER A 486 31.27 4.69 0.48
CA SER A 486 32.38 5.50 -0.04
C SER A 486 32.00 6.51 -1.14
N GLU A 487 30.78 6.40 -1.71
CA GLU A 487 30.26 7.43 -2.62
C GLU A 487 29.91 8.74 -1.89
N VAL A 488 29.69 8.67 -0.57
CA VAL A 488 29.24 9.77 0.29
C VAL A 488 30.26 10.15 1.36
N ASP A 489 30.89 9.15 1.94
CA ASP A 489 31.96 9.27 2.94
C ASP A 489 33.15 10.00 2.35
N LYS A 490 33.46 11.21 2.87
CA LYS A 490 34.52 12.09 2.39
C LYS A 490 35.81 11.99 3.19
N ASP A 491 35.69 11.65 4.48
CA ASP A 491 36.84 11.54 5.37
C ASP A 491 37.43 10.14 5.44
N GLY A 492 36.68 9.12 4.91
CA GLY A 492 37.16 7.75 4.74
C GLY A 492 37.02 6.89 5.97
N ASP A 493 36.16 7.25 6.93
CA ASP A 493 35.97 6.52 8.18
C ASP A 493 34.95 5.35 8.04
N TYR A 494 34.32 5.21 6.84
CA TYR A 494 33.27 4.25 6.52
C TYR A 494 31.97 4.43 7.32
N GLN A 495 31.73 5.61 7.83
CA GLN A 495 30.49 6.05 8.43
C GLN A 495 29.95 7.24 7.63
N ILE A 496 28.71 7.65 7.85
CA ILE A 496 28.14 8.83 7.21
C ILE A 496 27.70 9.77 8.33
N SER A 497 28.36 10.90 8.45
CA SER A 497 27.95 11.99 9.34
C SER A 497 26.70 12.69 8.81
N PHE A 498 25.97 13.39 9.66
CA PHE A 498 24.81 14.21 9.22
C PHE A 498 25.20 15.23 8.14
N ARG A 499 26.40 15.79 8.21
CA ARG A 499 26.90 16.72 7.20
C ARG A 499 27.04 16.07 5.83
N GLU A 500 27.65 14.89 5.76
CA GLU A 500 27.84 14.15 4.50
C GLU A 500 26.51 13.68 3.93
N PHE A 501 25.61 13.21 4.79
CA PHE A 501 24.24 12.85 4.42
C PHE A 501 23.50 14.07 3.83
N LYS A 502 23.53 15.21 4.49
CA LYS A 502 22.93 16.47 4.01
C LYS A 502 23.49 16.88 2.66
N GLU A 503 24.82 16.92 2.52
CA GLU A 503 25.49 17.28 1.26
C GLU A 503 25.19 16.32 0.12
N MET A 504 25.02 15.02 0.41
CA MET A 504 24.56 14.02 -0.57
C MET A 504 23.15 14.35 -1.06
N MET A 505 22.24 14.64 -0.14
CA MET A 505 20.83 14.89 -0.45
C MET A 505 20.63 16.24 -1.15
N GLU A 506 21.36 17.29 -0.78
CA GLU A 506 21.28 18.62 -1.40
C GLU A 506 21.68 18.61 -2.88
N LYS A 507 22.53 17.69 -3.32
CA LYS A 507 22.87 17.52 -4.74
C LYS A 507 21.65 17.16 -5.61
N LEU A 508 20.55 16.67 -5.02
CA LEU A 508 19.31 16.41 -5.73
C LEU A 508 18.50 17.69 -6.05
N ILE A 509 18.70 18.78 -5.26
CA ILE A 509 17.99 20.04 -5.47
C ILE A 509 18.61 20.82 -6.64
N GLY A 510 19.91 20.72 -6.82
CA GLY A 510 20.67 21.44 -7.85
C GLY A 510 20.61 20.82 -9.26
N GLN A 511 19.86 19.75 -9.44
CA GLN A 511 19.65 19.07 -10.71
C GLN A 511 18.22 19.32 -11.22
#